data_b1e7db63ff339ba054968e7ef49bea8c
#
_entry.id   b1e7db63ff339ba054968e7ef49bea8c
#
_cell.length_a   1.000
_cell.length_b   1.000
_cell.length_c   1.000
_cell.angle_alpha   90.00
_cell.angle_beta   90.00
_cell.angle_gamma   90.00
#
_symmetry.space_group_name_H-M   'P 1'
#
loop_
_entity.id
_entity.type
_entity.pdbx_description
1 polymer ?
#
loop_
_entity_poly.entity_id
_entity_poly.type
_entity_poly.pdbx_seq_one_letter_code
_entity_poly.pdbx_strand_id
1 'polypeptide(L)'
;MEAVVESDRRALLDLDHVVTEDGKIYRVLGNLDSRTHFLGYNVYSPHPEGDRFYXNARYRKNFIEDERLPADVLDTYTLVPVQEVAEHHDPIRSAIAMVETFRSTVWFDLYTELVKLVGPXSVGIFGSSMFGLHLTPRGTVRKDVDFVIQDLANVEVLRKELPGIRDRLGFTTVTTERQIQQYERYRRVFRNDNNSIRSIIARRWTGLQLSNDVVTTIRVRDRSQTTPAALIAPTPRADHVTVSGRVTNASRSNLFPRRFDLVTGSGIVEIYVLWWKFSTPVQDGDAVTVRGSLLPANHAHAIRLTDYSRHWLRIDD
;
A
#
# COMPACT_ATOMS: atom_id res chain seq x y z
N MET A 1 43.75 -9.73 7.27
CA MET A 1 43.08 -8.42 7.18
C MET A 1 42.00 -8.57 6.14
N GLU A 2 40.84 -9.05 6.59
CA GLU A 2 39.66 -9.23 5.74
C GLU A 2 39.05 -7.85 5.53
N ALA A 3 39.00 -7.41 4.28
CA ALA A 3 38.26 -6.22 3.90
C ALA A 3 36.79 -6.51 4.16
N VAL A 4 36.24 -5.86 5.16
CA VAL A 4 34.79 -5.82 5.34
C VAL A 4 34.25 -5.09 4.13
N VAL A 5 33.69 -5.84 3.21
CA VAL A 5 32.87 -5.27 2.15
C VAL A 5 31.65 -4.69 2.85
N GLU A 6 31.72 -3.41 3.15
CA GLU A 6 30.56 -2.64 3.54
C GLU A 6 29.60 -2.65 2.33
N SER A 7 28.75 -3.67 2.29
CA SER A 7 27.75 -3.74 1.25
C SER A 7 26.91 -2.46 1.33
N ASP A 8 26.81 -1.79 0.22
CA ASP A 8 25.96 -0.60 0.06
C ASP A 8 24.51 -1.06 0.23
N ARG A 9 24.10 -1.26 1.49
CA ARG A 9 22.74 -1.69 1.83
C ARG A 9 21.81 -0.52 1.52
N ARG A 10 21.20 -0.58 0.34
CA ARG A 10 20.19 0.39 -0.04
C ARG A 10 19.09 0.43 1.03
N ALA A 11 18.66 1.63 1.35
CA ALA A 11 17.50 1.81 2.22
C ALA A 11 16.29 1.07 1.62
N LEU A 12 15.60 0.30 2.44
CA LEU A 12 14.37 -0.38 2.04
C LEU A 12 13.25 0.66 1.93
N LEU A 13 12.52 0.59 0.83
CA LEU A 13 11.47 1.55 0.51
C LEU A 13 10.09 0.90 0.53
N ASP A 14 9.07 1.72 0.66
CA ASP A 14 7.68 1.27 0.57
C ASP A 14 7.47 0.39 -0.67
N LEU A 15 6.72 -0.70 -0.49
CA LEU A 15 6.41 -1.70 -1.53
C LEU A 15 7.58 -2.59 -1.95
N ASP A 16 8.80 -2.37 -1.46
CA ASP A 16 9.84 -3.39 -1.58
C ASP A 16 9.35 -4.69 -0.92
N HIS A 17 9.86 -5.80 -1.39
CA HIS A 17 9.64 -7.08 -0.71
C HIS A 17 10.98 -7.66 -0.32
N VAL A 18 11.00 -8.36 0.80
CA VAL A 18 12.21 -9.03 1.27
C VAL A 18 11.88 -10.47 1.65
N VAL A 19 12.83 -11.36 1.44
CA VAL A 19 12.79 -12.71 1.99
C VAL A 19 13.73 -12.73 3.18
N THR A 20 13.24 -13.18 4.32
CA THR A 20 14.05 -13.29 5.53
C THR A 20 14.74 -14.67 5.58
N GLU A 21 15.74 -14.80 6.46
CA GLU A 21 16.51 -16.05 6.61
C GLU A 21 15.62 -17.28 6.92
N ASP A 22 14.48 -17.06 7.61
CA ASP A 22 13.51 -18.13 7.86
C ASP A 22 12.54 -18.36 6.69
N GLY A 23 12.76 -17.69 5.57
CA GLY A 23 12.00 -17.85 4.34
C GLY A 23 10.69 -17.07 4.26
N LYS A 24 10.34 -16.29 5.25
CA LYS A 24 9.11 -15.47 5.18
C LYS A 24 9.29 -14.32 4.18
N ILE A 25 8.22 -14.00 3.47
CA ILE A 25 8.23 -12.87 2.54
C ILE A 25 7.46 -11.71 3.15
N TYR A 26 8.16 -10.62 3.39
CA TYR A 26 7.56 -9.39 3.92
C TYR A 26 7.46 -8.34 2.83
N ARG A 27 6.36 -7.61 2.84
CA ARG A 27 6.23 -6.34 2.13
C ARG A 27 6.68 -5.23 3.07
N VAL A 28 7.56 -4.37 2.58
CA VAL A 28 8.00 -3.18 3.31
C VAL A 28 6.86 -2.16 3.29
N LEU A 29 6.57 -1.56 4.43
CA LEU A 29 5.48 -0.60 4.63
C LEU A 29 6.07 0.78 4.99
N GLY A 30 6.03 1.68 4.02
CA GLY A 30 6.61 3.01 4.18
C GLY A 30 8.14 2.98 4.21
N ASN A 31 8.73 4.16 4.20
CA ASN A 31 10.18 4.34 4.29
C ASN A 31 10.53 4.69 5.73
N LEU A 32 10.56 3.69 6.62
CA LEU A 32 10.80 3.92 8.04
C LEU A 32 12.16 4.58 8.26
N ASP A 33 12.19 5.64 9.05
CA ASP A 33 13.42 6.33 9.44
C ASP A 33 14.18 5.49 10.47
N SER A 34 14.78 4.41 9.99
CA SER A 34 15.57 3.48 10.79
C SER A 34 16.60 2.78 9.92
N ARG A 35 17.81 2.66 10.45
CA ARG A 35 18.89 1.91 9.79
C ARG A 35 18.93 0.44 10.19
N THR A 36 18.23 0.07 11.23
CA THR A 36 18.30 -1.28 11.83
C THR A 36 17.05 -2.11 11.61
N HIS A 37 15.92 -1.47 11.36
CA HIS A 37 14.63 -2.16 11.20
C HIS A 37 13.82 -1.52 10.08
N PHE A 38 12.95 -2.31 9.48
CA PHE A 38 11.88 -1.82 8.61
C PHE A 38 10.52 -2.26 9.16
N LEU A 39 9.49 -1.54 8.82
CA LEU A 39 8.12 -1.96 9.11
C LEU A 39 7.68 -2.92 8.01
N GLY A 40 7.28 -4.11 8.35
CA GLY A 40 6.90 -5.14 7.40
C GLY A 40 5.52 -5.73 7.66
N TYR A 41 4.89 -6.17 6.59
CA TYR A 41 3.72 -7.05 6.63
C TYR A 41 4.11 -8.39 6.02
N ASN A 42 3.97 -9.48 6.79
CA ASN A 42 4.28 -10.82 6.31
C ASN A 42 3.21 -11.27 5.30
N VAL A 43 3.56 -11.24 4.00
CA VAL A 43 2.59 -11.54 2.91
C VAL A 43 2.51 -13.04 2.64
N TYR A 44 3.64 -13.74 2.76
CA TYR A 44 3.71 -15.18 2.49
C TYR A 44 4.62 -15.84 3.51
N SER A 45 4.21 -17.03 3.96
CA SER A 45 5.02 -17.86 4.85
C SER A 45 5.25 -19.23 4.23
N PRO A 46 6.43 -19.83 4.41
CA PRO A 46 6.66 -21.24 4.02
C PRO A 46 5.61 -22.13 4.66
N HIS A 47 5.05 -23.06 3.88
CA HIS A 47 4.01 -23.95 4.38
C HIS A 47 3.95 -25.22 3.51
N PRO A 48 3.99 -26.42 4.09
CA PRO A 48 4.02 -27.65 3.29
C PRO A 48 2.81 -27.84 2.38
N GLU A 49 1.66 -27.28 2.76
CA GLU A 49 0.44 -27.32 1.96
C GLU A 49 0.18 -26.02 1.20
N GLY A 50 1.18 -25.16 1.06
CA GLY A 50 1.04 -23.88 0.35
C GLY A 50 0.73 -24.08 -1.14
N ASP A 51 -0.11 -23.19 -1.66
CA ASP A 51 -0.53 -23.24 -3.07
C ASP A 51 0.37 -22.39 -3.99
N ARG A 52 1.39 -21.76 -3.44
CA ARG A 52 2.34 -20.91 -4.16
C ARG A 52 3.72 -21.56 -4.13
N PHE A 53 4.55 -21.28 -5.16
CA PHE A 53 5.91 -21.82 -5.27
C PHE A 53 6.90 -20.69 -5.53
N TYR A 54 7.95 -20.64 -4.72
CA TYR A 54 9.07 -19.73 -4.92
C TYR A 54 10.33 -20.51 -4.56
N UNK A 55 11.15 -20.36 -5.32
CA UNK A 55 12.25 -21.09 -5.22
C UNK A 55 11.92 -22.53 -5.11
N ASN A 56 12.23 -23.21 -4.38
CA ASN A 56 12.00 -24.65 -4.12
C ASN A 56 11.05 -24.90 -2.94
N ALA A 57 10.42 -23.86 -2.44
CA ALA A 57 9.55 -23.97 -1.28
C ALA A 57 8.09 -23.64 -1.64
N ARG A 58 7.17 -24.26 -0.89
CA ARG A 58 5.74 -23.93 -0.95
C ARG A 58 5.44 -22.82 0.04
N TYR A 59 4.51 -21.94 -0.35
CA TYR A 59 4.12 -20.78 0.44
C TYR A 59 2.60 -20.70 0.57
N ARG A 60 2.15 -20.26 1.74
CA ARG A 60 0.76 -19.86 1.99
C ARG A 60 0.72 -18.34 2.06
N LYS A 61 -0.27 -17.76 1.38
CA LYS A 61 -0.50 -16.31 1.48
C LYS A 61 -1.17 -16.00 2.83
N ASN A 62 -0.64 -15.02 3.52
CA ASN A 62 -1.23 -14.51 4.75
C ASN A 62 -2.23 -13.41 4.38
N PHE A 63 -3.46 -13.54 4.87
CA PHE A 63 -4.52 -12.57 4.58
C PHE A 63 -4.77 -11.67 5.78
N ILE A 64 -4.82 -10.37 5.53
CA ILE A 64 -5.24 -9.40 6.55
C ILE A 64 -6.78 -9.37 6.70
N GLU A 65 -7.52 -10.33 6.20
CA GLU A 65 -8.99 -10.21 6.08
C GLU A 65 -9.76 -11.26 6.89
N ASP A 66 -9.15 -11.73 7.95
CA ASP A 66 -9.82 -12.60 8.90
C ASP A 66 -10.67 -11.76 9.87
N GLU A 67 -11.81 -12.27 10.27
CA GLU A 67 -12.68 -11.66 11.29
C GLU A 67 -12.00 -11.51 12.66
N ARG A 68 -10.87 -12.15 12.84
CA ARG A 68 -10.05 -12.12 14.06
C ARG A 68 -8.94 -11.08 14.04
N LEU A 69 -8.94 -10.16 13.08
CA LEU A 69 -7.93 -9.10 13.03
C LEU A 69 -7.90 -8.32 14.35
N PRO A 70 -6.71 -8.01 14.84
CA PRO A 70 -6.58 -7.06 15.95
C PRO A 70 -7.27 -5.74 15.61
N ALA A 71 -7.77 -5.06 16.62
CA ALA A 71 -8.41 -3.77 16.41
C ALA A 71 -7.41 -2.75 15.85
N ASP A 72 -6.17 -2.77 16.34
CA ASP A 72 -5.12 -1.88 15.86
C ASP A 72 -4.30 -2.55 14.76
N VAL A 73 -4.17 -1.89 13.61
CA VAL A 73 -3.42 -2.43 12.47
C VAL A 73 -1.94 -2.62 12.79
N LEU A 74 -1.40 -1.84 13.73
CA LEU A 74 0.00 -1.99 14.14
C LEU A 74 0.29 -3.38 14.73
N ASP A 75 -0.72 -4.05 15.28
CA ASP A 75 -0.55 -5.42 15.78
C ASP A 75 -0.39 -6.45 14.64
N THR A 76 -0.69 -6.05 13.39
CA THR A 76 -0.48 -6.90 12.21
C THR A 76 0.85 -6.61 11.50
N TYR A 77 1.50 -5.51 11.87
CA TYR A 77 2.78 -5.12 11.28
C TYR A 77 3.92 -5.58 12.18
N THR A 78 5.06 -5.85 11.59
CA THR A 78 6.24 -6.33 12.30
C THR A 78 7.41 -5.39 12.06
N LEU A 79 8.12 -5.01 13.13
CA LEU A 79 9.44 -4.39 13.00
C LEU A 79 10.44 -5.51 12.76
N VAL A 80 10.93 -5.61 11.54
CA VAL A 80 11.84 -6.67 11.12
C VAL A 80 13.27 -6.12 11.09
N PRO A 81 14.22 -6.79 11.77
CA PRO A 81 15.62 -6.37 11.67
C PRO A 81 16.15 -6.48 10.23
N VAL A 82 16.81 -5.44 9.76
CA VAL A 82 17.40 -5.43 8.40
C VAL A 82 18.43 -6.56 8.23
N GLN A 83 19.08 -6.94 9.31
CA GLN A 83 20.06 -8.05 9.29
C GLN A 83 19.45 -9.42 8.99
N GLU A 84 18.14 -9.60 9.17
CA GLU A 84 17.45 -10.86 8.83
C GLU A 84 17.09 -10.97 7.35
N VAL A 85 17.36 -9.94 6.55
CA VAL A 85 17.02 -9.91 5.12
C VAL A 85 18.02 -10.76 4.34
N ALA A 86 17.56 -11.87 3.78
CA ALA A 86 18.35 -12.73 2.90
C ALA A 86 18.29 -12.28 1.43
N GLU A 87 17.10 -11.81 0.99
CA GLU A 87 16.91 -11.31 -0.38
C GLU A 87 16.09 -10.01 -0.37
N HIS A 88 16.44 -9.09 -1.27
CA HIS A 88 15.72 -7.82 -1.45
C HIS A 88 15.21 -7.70 -2.89
N HIS A 89 13.94 -7.45 -3.04
CA HIS A 89 13.24 -7.31 -4.31
C HIS A 89 12.66 -5.89 -4.42
N ASP A 90 13.27 -5.09 -5.28
CA ASP A 90 12.81 -3.74 -5.62
C ASP A 90 11.75 -3.84 -6.74
N PRO A 91 10.60 -3.17 -6.65
CA PRO A 91 9.54 -3.24 -7.66
C PRO A 91 9.98 -2.89 -9.09
N ILE A 92 10.84 -1.88 -9.25
CA ILE A 92 11.28 -1.44 -10.58
C ILE A 92 12.17 -2.51 -11.22
N ARG A 93 13.15 -3.02 -10.46
CA ARG A 93 14.03 -4.10 -10.93
C ARG A 93 13.25 -5.36 -11.21
N SER A 94 12.26 -5.67 -10.36
CA SER A 94 11.40 -6.83 -10.55
C SER A 94 10.58 -6.71 -11.83
N ALA A 95 10.09 -5.52 -12.17
CA ALA A 95 9.38 -5.31 -13.43
C ALA A 95 10.28 -5.64 -14.63
N ILE A 96 11.50 -5.14 -14.64
CA ILE A 96 12.47 -5.40 -15.73
C ILE A 96 12.70 -6.90 -15.87
N ALA A 97 12.87 -7.63 -14.75
CA ALA A 97 13.15 -9.05 -14.76
C ALA A 97 11.95 -9.92 -15.16
N MET A 98 10.74 -9.46 -14.80
CA MET A 98 9.53 -10.31 -14.90
C MET A 98 8.57 -9.93 -16.02
N VAL A 99 8.75 -8.77 -16.66
CA VAL A 99 7.79 -8.27 -17.67
C VAL A 99 7.57 -9.25 -18.82
N GLU A 100 8.59 -9.99 -19.19
CA GLU A 100 8.50 -10.98 -20.27
C GLU A 100 7.57 -12.15 -19.92
N THR A 101 7.38 -12.44 -18.63
CA THR A 101 6.49 -13.54 -18.21
C THR A 101 5.02 -13.28 -18.50
N PHE A 102 4.65 -12.02 -18.74
CA PHE A 102 3.28 -11.65 -19.08
C PHE A 102 3.16 -10.92 -20.43
N ARG A 103 4.16 -11.09 -21.32
CA ARG A 103 4.29 -10.42 -22.63
C ARG A 103 3.01 -10.48 -23.49
N SER A 104 2.33 -11.58 -23.55
CA SER A 104 1.15 -11.76 -24.41
C SER A 104 -0.16 -11.52 -23.65
N THR A 105 -0.14 -10.66 -22.64
CA THR A 105 -1.31 -10.36 -21.82
C THR A 105 -1.58 -8.85 -21.77
N VAL A 106 -2.79 -8.49 -21.39
CA VAL A 106 -3.17 -7.08 -21.18
C VAL A 106 -2.30 -6.40 -20.10
N TRP A 107 -1.68 -7.18 -19.22
CA TRP A 107 -0.76 -6.63 -18.21
C TRP A 107 0.51 -6.06 -18.83
N PHE A 108 1.02 -6.70 -19.89
CA PHE A 108 2.17 -6.19 -20.64
C PHE A 108 1.78 -4.87 -21.34
N ASP A 109 0.60 -4.83 -21.93
CA ASP A 109 0.11 -3.61 -22.57
C ASP A 109 -0.04 -2.48 -21.56
N LEU A 110 -0.62 -2.77 -20.39
CA LEU A 110 -0.74 -1.79 -19.31
C LEU A 110 0.64 -1.30 -18.83
N TYR A 111 1.59 -2.22 -18.61
CA TYR A 111 2.96 -1.86 -18.27
C TYR A 111 3.56 -0.91 -19.32
N THR A 112 3.39 -1.24 -20.58
CA THR A 112 3.94 -0.46 -21.68
C THR A 112 3.33 0.96 -21.72
N GLU A 113 2.02 1.09 -21.53
CA GLU A 113 1.36 2.40 -21.47
C GLU A 113 1.86 3.21 -20.24
N LEU A 114 2.02 2.57 -19.09
CA LEU A 114 2.55 3.25 -17.91
C LEU A 114 4.00 3.71 -18.14
N VAL A 115 4.82 2.87 -18.78
CA VAL A 115 6.22 3.23 -19.10
C VAL A 115 6.27 4.42 -20.08
N LYS A 116 5.40 4.45 -21.09
CA LYS A 116 5.30 5.60 -22.01
C LYS A 116 4.95 6.88 -21.25
N LEU A 117 4.11 6.75 -20.22
CA LEU A 117 3.59 7.90 -19.49
C LEU A 117 4.63 8.49 -18.52
N VAL A 118 5.32 7.65 -17.74
CA VAL A 118 6.18 8.13 -16.64
C VAL A 118 7.64 7.67 -16.74
N GLY A 119 7.99 6.90 -17.76
CA GLY A 119 9.33 6.38 -17.98
C GLY A 119 9.61 5.06 -17.26
N PRO A 120 10.52 4.26 -17.82
CA PRO A 120 10.81 2.91 -17.30
C PRO A 120 11.39 2.86 -15.88
N UNK A 121 11.83 3.75 -15.43
CA UNK A 121 12.31 3.84 -14.23
C UNK A 121 11.41 4.13 -13.20
N SER A 122 10.36 4.44 -13.62
CA SER A 122 9.29 4.84 -12.67
C SER A 122 8.16 3.80 -12.58
N VAL A 123 8.16 2.75 -13.34
CA VAL A 123 7.12 1.71 -13.33
C VAL A 123 7.68 0.41 -12.78
N GLY A 124 7.04 -0.10 -11.72
CA GLY A 124 7.41 -1.37 -11.11
C GLY A 124 6.23 -2.31 -10.98
N ILE A 125 6.51 -3.54 -10.57
CA ILE A 125 5.48 -4.52 -10.18
C ILE A 125 5.68 -4.85 -8.70
N PHE A 126 4.60 -5.25 -8.01
CA PHE A 126 4.73 -5.65 -6.61
C PHE A 126 3.82 -6.84 -6.28
N GLY A 127 4.00 -7.38 -5.09
CA GLY A 127 3.20 -8.51 -4.63
C GLY A 127 3.61 -9.83 -5.28
N SER A 128 2.63 -10.65 -5.63
CA SER A 128 2.90 -12.01 -6.16
C SER A 128 3.69 -12.00 -7.46
N SER A 129 3.58 -10.95 -8.24
CA SER A 129 4.23 -10.86 -9.56
C SER A 129 5.75 -10.75 -9.44
N MET A 130 6.27 -10.18 -8.34
CA MET A 130 7.72 -10.04 -8.11
C MET A 130 8.41 -11.41 -7.99
N PHE A 131 7.68 -12.42 -7.57
CA PHE A 131 8.22 -13.75 -7.25
C PHE A 131 7.74 -14.83 -8.23
N GLY A 132 7.06 -14.46 -9.30
CA GLY A 132 6.41 -15.43 -10.17
C GLY A 132 5.22 -16.16 -9.54
N LEU A 133 4.80 -15.75 -8.35
CA LEU A 133 3.70 -16.41 -7.61
C LEU A 133 2.33 -16.18 -8.27
N HIS A 134 2.26 -15.28 -9.24
CA HIS A 134 1.08 -15.01 -10.05
C HIS A 134 0.90 -16.04 -11.17
N LEU A 135 1.91 -16.89 -11.41
CA LEU A 135 1.87 -17.89 -12.47
C LEU A 135 1.31 -19.20 -11.95
N THR A 136 0.63 -19.93 -12.82
CA THR A 136 0.29 -21.35 -12.58
C THR A 136 1.55 -22.20 -12.80
N PRO A 137 1.53 -23.48 -12.36
CA PRO A 137 2.63 -24.40 -12.71
C PRO A 137 2.86 -24.57 -14.22
N ARG A 138 1.88 -24.23 -15.05
CA ARG A 138 2.00 -24.26 -16.52
C ARG A 138 2.51 -22.94 -17.11
N GLY A 139 2.85 -21.96 -16.25
CA GLY A 139 3.37 -20.66 -16.69
C GLY A 139 2.31 -19.66 -17.16
N THR A 140 1.02 -19.96 -17.02
CA THR A 140 -0.02 -19.00 -17.38
C THR A 140 -0.30 -18.04 -16.23
N VAL A 141 -0.63 -16.81 -16.54
CA VAL A 141 -0.99 -15.80 -15.54
C VAL A 141 -2.35 -16.14 -14.94
N ARG A 142 -2.38 -16.44 -13.65
CA ARG A 142 -3.61 -16.85 -12.96
C ARG A 142 -4.31 -15.74 -12.20
N LYS A 143 -3.67 -14.60 -12.07
CA LYS A 143 -4.19 -13.47 -11.31
C LYS A 143 -3.73 -12.16 -11.93
N ASP A 144 -4.21 -11.10 -11.34
CA ASP A 144 -3.79 -9.73 -11.60
C ASP A 144 -2.27 -9.55 -11.41
N VAL A 145 -1.76 -8.54 -12.10
CA VAL A 145 -0.42 -8.00 -11.88
C VAL A 145 -0.62 -6.60 -11.28
N ASP A 146 -0.10 -6.38 -10.10
CA ASP A 146 -0.18 -5.07 -9.44
C ASP A 146 1.04 -4.22 -9.77
N PHE A 147 0.82 -2.92 -9.97
CA PHE A 147 1.86 -1.99 -10.44
C PHE A 147 2.19 -0.93 -9.39
N VAL A 148 3.43 -0.46 -9.44
CA VAL A 148 3.93 0.67 -8.65
C VAL A 148 4.35 1.78 -9.59
N ILE A 149 3.94 3.00 -9.28
CA ILE A 149 4.49 4.20 -9.90
C ILE A 149 5.38 4.88 -8.86
N GLN A 150 6.62 5.13 -9.24
CA GLN A 150 7.57 5.80 -8.38
C GLN A 150 7.49 7.31 -8.60
N ASP A 151 7.66 8.04 -7.51
CA ASP A 151 7.68 9.49 -7.37
C ASP A 151 6.28 10.12 -7.41
N LEU A 152 6.02 10.87 -6.36
CA LEU A 152 4.74 11.57 -6.16
C LEU A 152 4.41 12.53 -7.30
N ALA A 153 5.43 13.09 -7.95
CA ALA A 153 5.25 14.00 -9.09
C ALA A 153 4.48 13.34 -10.27
N ASN A 154 4.51 12.01 -10.36
CA ASN A 154 3.82 11.28 -11.43
C ASN A 154 2.32 11.08 -11.17
N VAL A 155 1.81 11.40 -9.95
CA VAL A 155 0.43 11.12 -9.57
C VAL A 155 -0.56 11.90 -10.46
N GLU A 156 -0.31 13.18 -10.69
CA GLU A 156 -1.26 14.02 -11.43
C GLU A 156 -1.33 13.62 -12.91
N VAL A 157 -0.18 13.31 -13.53
CA VAL A 157 -0.21 12.85 -14.93
C VAL A 157 -0.89 11.49 -15.02
N LEU A 158 -0.62 10.60 -14.05
CA LEU A 158 -1.28 9.30 -14.01
C LEU A 158 -2.81 9.46 -13.84
N ARG A 159 -3.24 10.30 -12.91
CA ARG A 159 -4.67 10.54 -12.64
C ARG A 159 -5.40 11.05 -13.89
N LYS A 160 -4.74 11.94 -14.63
CA LYS A 160 -5.29 12.52 -15.87
C LYS A 160 -5.38 11.48 -17.00
N GLU A 161 -4.35 10.68 -17.19
CA GLU A 161 -4.22 9.81 -18.36
C GLU A 161 -4.78 8.40 -18.16
N LEU A 162 -4.88 7.93 -16.91
CA LEU A 162 -5.31 6.56 -16.60
C LEU A 162 -6.70 6.22 -17.17
N PRO A 163 -7.71 7.12 -17.15
CA PRO A 163 -8.99 6.81 -17.80
C PRO A 163 -8.86 6.43 -19.26
N GLY A 164 -8.06 7.18 -20.02
CA GLY A 164 -7.84 6.88 -21.45
C GLY A 164 -7.09 5.56 -21.67
N ILE A 165 -6.10 5.28 -20.83
CA ILE A 165 -5.36 4.00 -20.87
C ILE A 165 -6.33 2.85 -20.56
N ARG A 166 -7.11 2.99 -19.51
CA ARG A 166 -8.12 2.01 -19.08
C ARG A 166 -9.05 1.64 -20.25
N ASP A 167 -9.61 2.67 -20.88
CA ASP A 167 -10.60 2.49 -21.95
C ASP A 167 -9.98 1.81 -23.17
N ARG A 168 -8.75 2.21 -23.56
CA ARG A 168 -8.04 1.59 -24.71
C ARG A 168 -7.72 0.11 -24.48
N LEU A 169 -7.43 -0.26 -23.24
CA LEU A 169 -7.01 -1.64 -22.92
C LEU A 169 -8.18 -2.54 -22.49
N GLY A 170 -9.41 -2.01 -22.50
CA GLY A 170 -10.60 -2.80 -22.15
C GLY A 170 -10.80 -3.03 -20.67
N PHE A 171 -10.12 -2.27 -19.81
CA PHE A 171 -10.44 -2.27 -18.39
C PHE A 171 -11.64 -1.38 -18.11
N THR A 172 -12.30 -1.63 -16.99
CA THR A 172 -13.34 -0.76 -16.48
C THR A 172 -12.94 -0.18 -15.13
N THR A 173 -13.66 0.81 -14.66
CA THR A 173 -13.61 1.18 -13.25
C THR A 173 -14.18 0.04 -12.43
N VAL A 174 -13.83 0.00 -11.15
CA VAL A 174 -14.38 -1.03 -10.26
C VAL A 174 -15.91 -0.91 -10.23
N THR A 175 -16.61 -1.95 -10.64
CA THR A 175 -18.07 -1.94 -10.77
C THR A 175 -18.77 -1.74 -9.43
N THR A 176 -20.02 -1.27 -9.47
CA THR A 176 -20.85 -1.10 -8.28
C THR A 176 -20.97 -2.41 -7.49
N GLU A 177 -21.17 -3.52 -8.19
CA GLU A 177 -21.24 -4.84 -7.55
C GLU A 177 -19.96 -5.15 -6.78
N ARG A 178 -18.79 -4.92 -7.39
CA ARG A 178 -17.50 -5.14 -6.74
C ARG A 178 -17.29 -4.17 -5.58
N GLN A 179 -17.75 -2.95 -5.70
CA GLN A 179 -17.72 -1.96 -4.62
C GLN A 179 -18.57 -2.43 -3.42
N ILE A 180 -19.74 -2.99 -3.67
CA ILE A 180 -20.61 -3.56 -2.62
C ILE A 180 -19.87 -4.71 -1.91
N GLN A 181 -19.25 -5.62 -2.68
CA GLN A 181 -18.46 -6.71 -2.10
C GLN A 181 -17.32 -6.20 -1.23
N GLN A 182 -16.61 -5.18 -1.70
CA GLN A 182 -15.55 -4.54 -0.92
C GLN A 182 -16.10 -3.86 0.33
N TYR A 183 -17.23 -3.17 0.22
CA TYR A 183 -17.89 -2.53 1.36
C TYR A 183 -18.26 -3.56 2.44
N GLU A 184 -18.89 -4.67 2.04
CA GLU A 184 -19.29 -5.72 2.99
C GLU A 184 -18.07 -6.34 3.70
N ARG A 185 -16.96 -6.47 2.97
CA ARG A 185 -15.71 -6.94 3.55
C ARG A 185 -15.13 -5.94 4.55
N TYR A 186 -15.06 -4.67 4.17
CA TYR A 186 -14.48 -3.62 5.01
C TYR A 186 -15.35 -3.30 6.22
N ARG A 187 -16.66 -3.41 6.10
CA ARG A 187 -17.60 -3.19 7.19
C ARG A 187 -17.32 -4.10 8.40
N ARG A 188 -16.82 -5.30 8.16
CA ARG A 188 -16.43 -6.23 9.22
C ARG A 188 -15.20 -5.77 10.00
N VAL A 189 -14.34 -5.03 9.35
CA VAL A 189 -13.08 -4.53 9.92
C VAL A 189 -13.28 -3.14 10.53
N PHE A 190 -13.87 -2.22 9.76
CA PHE A 190 -14.11 -0.84 10.20
C PHE A 190 -15.50 -0.76 10.86
N ARG A 191 -15.52 -0.87 12.17
CA ARG A 191 -16.77 -1.07 12.91
C ARG A 191 -17.61 0.20 13.11
N ASN A 192 -17.06 1.39 12.94
CA ASN A 192 -17.67 2.60 13.45
C ASN A 192 -18.18 3.60 12.41
N ASP A 193 -17.86 3.45 11.13
CA ASP A 193 -18.37 4.41 10.13
C ASP A 193 -18.55 3.79 8.75
N ASN A 194 -19.78 3.43 8.45
CA ASN A 194 -20.13 2.81 7.17
C ASN A 194 -20.17 3.82 6.01
N ASN A 195 -20.47 5.08 6.28
CA ASN A 195 -20.59 6.09 5.20
C ASN A 195 -19.21 6.44 4.62
N SER A 196 -18.21 6.57 5.47
CA SER A 196 -16.85 6.82 5.03
C SER A 196 -16.32 5.70 4.14
N ILE A 197 -16.62 4.45 4.49
CA ILE A 197 -16.18 3.30 3.70
C ILE A 197 -16.75 3.39 2.28
N ARG A 198 -18.02 3.72 2.13
CA ARG A 198 -18.67 3.86 0.81
C ARG A 198 -18.02 4.97 -0.01
N SER A 199 -17.83 6.13 0.60
CA SER A 199 -17.21 7.29 -0.07
C SER A 199 -15.79 6.96 -0.55
N ILE A 200 -14.99 6.33 0.30
CA ILE A 200 -13.60 5.99 -0.02
C ILE A 200 -13.53 4.94 -1.14
N ILE A 201 -14.40 3.93 -1.10
CA ILE A 201 -14.45 2.92 -2.16
C ILE A 201 -14.83 3.56 -3.50
N ALA A 202 -15.85 4.43 -3.48
CA ALA A 202 -16.33 5.10 -4.70
C ALA A 202 -15.27 6.03 -5.31
N ARG A 203 -14.44 6.66 -4.48
CA ARG A 203 -13.40 7.60 -4.92
C ARG A 203 -12.09 6.93 -5.34
N ARG A 204 -11.96 5.61 -5.21
CA ARG A 204 -10.73 4.90 -5.55
C ARG A 204 -10.52 4.91 -7.07
N TRP A 205 -9.51 5.64 -7.52
CA TRP A 205 -9.23 5.84 -8.95
C TRP A 205 -8.16 4.90 -9.51
N THR A 206 -7.38 4.24 -8.65
CA THR A 206 -6.23 3.41 -9.07
C THR A 206 -6.57 1.93 -9.25
N GLY A 207 -7.83 1.55 -9.13
CA GLY A 207 -8.27 0.18 -9.36
C GLY A 207 -8.77 0.01 -10.79
N LEU A 208 -8.22 -0.96 -11.51
CA LEU A 208 -8.61 -1.29 -12.88
C LEU A 208 -9.22 -2.70 -12.87
N GLN A 209 -10.46 -2.83 -13.31
CA GLN A 209 -11.16 -4.11 -13.32
C GLN A 209 -11.17 -4.69 -14.74
N LEU A 210 -10.66 -5.90 -14.89
CA LEU A 210 -10.66 -6.63 -16.17
C LEU A 210 -11.86 -7.57 -16.29
N SER A 211 -12.23 -8.20 -15.17
CA SER A 211 -13.40 -9.09 -15.07
C SER A 211 -13.91 -9.06 -13.63
N ASN A 212 -15.01 -9.74 -13.38
CA ASN A 212 -15.62 -9.74 -12.04
C ASN A 212 -14.64 -10.14 -10.92
N ASP A 213 -13.67 -10.99 -11.22
CA ASP A 213 -12.74 -11.51 -10.22
C ASP A 213 -11.34 -10.89 -10.28
N VAL A 214 -11.04 -10.08 -11.31
CA VAL A 214 -9.70 -9.58 -11.55
C VAL A 214 -9.66 -8.06 -11.47
N VAL A 215 -9.07 -7.56 -10.40
CA VAL A 215 -8.85 -6.13 -10.18
C VAL A 215 -7.37 -5.88 -9.93
N THR A 216 -6.74 -5.19 -10.85
CA THR A 216 -5.36 -4.72 -10.73
C THR A 216 -5.34 -3.40 -9.97
N THR A 217 -4.34 -3.21 -9.14
CA THR A 217 -4.14 -1.97 -8.39
C THR A 217 -2.83 -1.31 -8.82
N ILE A 218 -2.89 0.01 -9.00
CA ILE A 218 -1.69 0.82 -9.17
C ILE A 218 -1.43 1.51 -7.83
N ARG A 219 -0.23 1.36 -7.29
CA ARG A 219 0.21 2.03 -6.06
C ARG A 219 1.25 3.08 -6.41
N VAL A 220 1.41 4.05 -5.53
CA VAL A 220 2.43 5.08 -5.67
C VAL A 220 3.39 4.95 -4.49
N ARG A 221 4.68 5.11 -4.75
CA ARG A 221 5.69 5.23 -3.70
C ARG A 221 6.59 6.43 -4.00
N ASP A 222 7.21 6.98 -2.98
CA ASP A 222 8.12 8.13 -3.15
C ASP A 222 9.33 7.95 -2.24
N ARG A 223 10.52 8.02 -2.83
CA ARG A 223 11.79 7.83 -2.10
C ARG A 223 12.05 8.92 -1.08
N SER A 224 11.53 10.12 -1.33
CA SER A 224 11.75 11.27 -0.45
C SER A 224 10.85 11.27 0.79
N GLN A 225 9.78 10.45 0.79
CA GLN A 225 8.82 10.40 1.89
C GLN A 225 9.34 9.49 3.00
N THR A 226 9.68 10.07 4.14
CA THR A 226 10.11 9.30 5.31
C THR A 226 8.91 9.02 6.22
N THR A 227 8.88 7.83 6.80
CA THR A 227 7.89 7.43 7.81
C THR A 227 8.50 7.64 9.21
N PRO A 228 8.03 8.63 9.97
CA PRO A 228 8.58 8.84 11.32
C PRO A 228 8.35 7.63 12.23
N ALA A 229 9.36 7.27 13.00
CA ALA A 229 9.26 6.14 13.94
C ALA A 229 8.15 6.35 14.99
N ALA A 230 7.83 7.60 15.33
CA ALA A 230 6.74 7.94 16.23
C ALA A 230 5.38 7.40 15.78
N LEU A 231 5.19 7.22 14.45
CA LEU A 231 3.92 6.71 13.92
C LEU A 231 3.64 5.26 14.31
N ILE A 232 4.69 4.49 14.59
CA ILE A 232 4.56 3.07 14.92
C ILE A 232 4.85 2.78 16.41
N ALA A 233 5.23 3.80 17.16
CA ALA A 233 5.46 3.65 18.59
C ALA A 233 4.14 3.33 19.31
N PRO A 234 4.15 2.46 20.33
CA PRO A 234 2.96 2.24 21.14
C PRO A 234 2.47 3.57 21.72
N THR A 235 1.20 3.85 21.55
CA THR A 235 0.60 5.04 22.18
C THR A 235 0.09 4.61 23.55
N PRO A 236 0.47 5.26 24.64
CA PRO A 236 -0.24 5.07 25.90
C PRO A 236 -1.73 5.28 25.65
N ARG A 237 -2.60 4.59 26.35
CA ARG A 237 -4.07 4.68 26.21
C ARG A 237 -4.48 6.15 26.15
N ALA A 238 -4.58 6.63 24.94
CA ALA A 238 -4.33 7.99 24.70
C ALA A 238 -5.56 8.73 24.34
N ASP A 239 -5.35 9.94 24.33
CA ASP A 239 -6.25 10.98 23.93
C ASP A 239 -6.66 10.78 22.47
N HIS A 240 -7.80 10.11 22.29
CA HIS A 240 -8.47 10.10 20.99
C HIS A 240 -9.07 11.50 20.79
N VAL A 241 -8.67 12.14 19.73
CA VAL A 241 -9.17 13.47 19.38
C VAL A 241 -9.97 13.40 18.10
N THR A 242 -10.95 14.30 17.99
CA THR A 242 -11.72 14.48 16.75
C THR A 242 -11.47 15.89 16.26
N VAL A 243 -11.08 16.00 15.00
CA VAL A 243 -10.84 17.32 14.35
C VAL A 243 -11.55 17.37 13.01
N SER A 244 -12.03 18.56 12.66
CA SER A 244 -12.62 18.83 11.35
C SER A 244 -11.87 19.96 10.68
N GLY A 245 -11.74 19.88 9.36
CA GLY A 245 -11.04 20.89 8.60
C GLY A 245 -11.13 20.67 7.10
N ARG A 246 -10.39 21.50 6.37
CA ARG A 246 -10.26 21.35 4.92
C ARG A 246 -8.91 20.75 4.57
N VAL A 247 -8.96 19.79 3.67
CA VAL A 247 -7.76 19.04 3.24
C VAL A 247 -6.85 19.93 2.38
N THR A 248 -5.56 19.82 2.66
CA THR A 248 -4.48 20.31 1.78
C THR A 248 -3.39 19.26 1.70
N ASN A 249 -2.54 19.34 0.69
CA ASN A 249 -1.47 18.36 0.43
C ASN A 249 -2.02 16.94 0.21
N ALA A 250 -3.19 16.84 -0.41
CA ALA A 250 -3.89 15.56 -0.62
C ALA A 250 -3.13 14.56 -1.47
N SER A 251 -2.20 14.99 -2.33
CA SER A 251 -1.40 14.08 -3.17
C SER A 251 -0.69 13.02 -2.35
N ARG A 252 -0.23 13.37 -1.14
CA ARG A 252 0.46 12.44 -0.24
C ARG A 252 -0.45 11.33 0.31
N SER A 253 -1.76 11.44 0.16
CA SER A 253 -2.69 10.36 0.54
C SER A 253 -2.57 9.12 -0.38
N ASN A 254 -1.87 9.26 -1.51
CA ASN A 254 -1.59 8.13 -2.41
C ASN A 254 -0.39 7.28 -1.96
N LEU A 255 0.40 7.77 -0.99
CA LEU A 255 1.58 7.08 -0.45
C LEU A 255 1.21 6.20 0.76
N PHE A 256 2.18 5.48 1.32
CA PHE A 256 2.03 4.82 2.61
C PHE A 256 3.18 5.26 3.54
N PRO A 257 2.92 5.64 4.79
CA PRO A 257 1.57 5.91 5.33
C PRO A 257 0.87 7.03 4.55
N ARG A 258 -0.44 6.95 4.45
CA ARG A 258 -1.19 8.01 3.77
C ARG A 258 -1.11 9.26 4.62
N ARG A 259 -0.85 10.38 3.97
CA ARG A 259 -0.65 11.64 4.68
C ARG A 259 -1.37 12.77 3.95
N PHE A 260 -2.01 13.62 4.72
CA PHE A 260 -2.56 14.89 4.24
C PHE A 260 -2.69 15.85 5.42
N ASP A 261 -2.89 17.09 5.13
CA ASP A 261 -3.02 18.13 6.16
C ASP A 261 -4.47 18.60 6.24
N LEU A 262 -4.94 18.90 7.45
CA LEU A 262 -6.22 19.56 7.68
C LEU A 262 -5.97 20.99 8.16
N VAL A 263 -6.50 21.96 7.43
CA VAL A 263 -6.57 23.35 7.88
C VAL A 263 -7.81 23.47 8.76
N THR A 264 -7.58 23.70 10.06
CA THR A 264 -8.61 23.80 11.07
C THR A 264 -8.69 25.23 11.60
N GLY A 265 -9.65 25.52 12.46
CA GLY A 265 -9.76 26.83 13.14
C GLY A 265 -8.58 27.13 14.08
N SER A 266 -7.83 26.12 14.49
CA SER A 266 -6.69 26.26 15.41
C SER A 266 -5.32 26.10 14.73
N GLY A 267 -5.29 25.90 13.40
CA GLY A 267 -4.05 25.72 12.66
C GLY A 267 -4.06 24.47 11.80
N ILE A 268 -2.88 24.06 11.36
CA ILE A 268 -2.71 22.90 10.48
C ILE A 268 -2.45 21.66 11.34
N VAL A 269 -3.18 20.59 11.06
CA VAL A 269 -3.03 19.28 11.70
C VAL A 269 -2.64 18.25 10.63
N GLU A 270 -1.53 17.56 10.83
CA GLU A 270 -1.09 16.46 9.94
C GLU A 270 -1.89 15.20 10.27
N ILE A 271 -2.41 14.53 9.25
CA ILE A 271 -3.15 13.29 9.39
C ILE A 271 -2.35 12.15 8.75
N TYR A 272 -2.14 11.08 9.50
CA TYR A 272 -1.48 9.86 9.04
C TYR A 272 -2.45 8.69 9.14
N VAL A 273 -2.68 7.98 8.03
CA VAL A 273 -3.52 6.78 7.99
C VAL A 273 -2.64 5.57 7.69
N LEU A 274 -2.58 4.63 8.63
CA LEU A 274 -1.72 3.45 8.54
C LEU A 274 -2.50 2.18 8.10
N TRP A 275 -3.76 2.31 7.71
CA TRP A 275 -4.57 1.21 7.20
C TRP A 275 -4.12 0.86 5.78
N TRP A 276 -3.41 -0.26 5.64
CA TRP A 276 -2.84 -0.65 4.34
C TRP A 276 -3.89 -0.75 3.24
N LYS A 277 -4.99 -1.46 3.52
CA LYS A 277 -6.01 -1.74 2.52
C LYS A 277 -6.93 -0.58 2.22
N PHE A 278 -6.89 0.44 3.04
CA PHE A 278 -7.81 1.55 2.97
C PHE A 278 -7.16 2.68 2.18
N SER A 279 -7.50 2.79 0.91
CA SER A 279 -7.11 3.98 0.14
C SER A 279 -7.88 5.17 0.69
N THR A 280 -7.18 6.28 0.90
CA THR A 280 -7.80 7.49 1.40
C THR A 280 -7.80 8.53 0.29
N PRO A 281 -8.76 8.47 -0.66
CA PRO A 281 -8.73 9.33 -1.83
C PRO A 281 -9.30 10.70 -1.51
N VAL A 282 -8.73 11.37 -0.54
CA VAL A 282 -9.06 12.76 -0.24
C VAL A 282 -8.49 13.66 -1.34
N GLN A 283 -9.13 14.79 -1.54
CA GLN A 283 -8.71 15.81 -2.51
C GLN A 283 -8.55 17.14 -1.78
N ASP A 284 -7.69 17.99 -2.33
CA ASP A 284 -7.53 19.35 -1.77
C ASP A 284 -8.87 20.07 -1.80
N GLY A 285 -9.23 20.67 -0.66
CA GLY A 285 -10.48 21.35 -0.48
C GLY A 285 -11.61 20.51 0.14
N ASP A 286 -11.47 19.17 0.18
CA ASP A 286 -12.48 18.33 0.85
C ASP A 286 -12.67 18.77 2.30
N ALA A 287 -13.91 18.84 2.74
CA ALA A 287 -14.23 18.98 4.17
C ALA A 287 -14.16 17.58 4.78
N VAL A 288 -13.32 17.40 5.80
CA VAL A 288 -13.07 16.09 6.39
C VAL A 288 -13.10 16.19 7.90
N THR A 289 -13.74 15.21 8.53
CA THR A 289 -13.67 15.01 9.98
C THR A 289 -12.92 13.70 10.25
N VAL A 290 -11.95 13.77 11.15
CA VAL A 290 -11.07 12.64 11.49
C VAL A 290 -11.11 12.42 13.00
N ARG A 291 -11.21 11.15 13.41
CA ARG A 291 -10.96 10.73 14.79
C ARG A 291 -9.78 9.79 14.82
N GLY A 292 -8.76 10.12 15.61
CA GLY A 292 -7.55 9.31 15.73
C GLY A 292 -6.81 9.56 17.03
N SER A 293 -5.63 8.98 17.17
CA SER A 293 -4.76 9.18 18.31
C SER A 293 -3.80 10.34 18.06
N LEU A 294 -3.70 11.25 19.00
CA LEU A 294 -2.72 12.33 18.96
C LEU A 294 -1.31 11.75 19.11
N LEU A 295 -0.37 12.20 18.32
CA LEU A 295 1.03 11.77 18.45
C LEU A 295 1.72 12.50 19.62
N PRO A 296 2.83 11.94 20.15
CA PRO A 296 3.55 12.58 21.26
C PRO A 296 3.96 14.03 20.98
N ALA A 297 4.27 14.77 22.04
CA ALA A 297 4.43 16.23 22.04
C ALA A 297 5.40 16.81 20.99
N ASN A 298 6.41 16.06 20.57
CA ASN A 298 7.30 16.49 19.50
C ASN A 298 6.62 16.45 18.11
N HIS A 299 5.42 15.87 18.04
CA HIS A 299 4.54 15.86 16.86
C HIS A 299 3.13 16.32 17.25
N ALA A 300 3.03 17.33 18.09
CA ALA A 300 1.80 17.74 18.79
C ALA A 300 0.64 18.16 17.87
N HIS A 301 0.91 18.39 16.60
CA HIS A 301 -0.12 18.73 15.62
C HIS A 301 -0.33 17.57 14.60
N ALA A 302 -0.10 16.34 15.03
CA ALA A 302 -0.27 15.20 14.17
C ALA A 302 -1.19 14.14 14.80
N ILE A 303 -2.08 13.58 13.97
CA ILE A 303 -3.05 12.55 14.37
C ILE A 303 -2.79 11.32 13.50
N ARG A 304 -2.76 10.13 14.13
CA ARG A 304 -2.67 8.89 13.37
C ARG A 304 -3.93 8.05 13.52
N LEU A 305 -4.26 7.33 12.44
CA LEU A 305 -5.36 6.39 12.37
C LEU A 305 -4.79 4.99 12.18
N THR A 306 -4.95 4.15 13.22
CA THR A 306 -4.47 2.76 13.23
C THR A 306 -5.56 1.79 13.71
N ASP A 307 -6.40 2.19 14.66
CA ASP A 307 -7.37 1.33 15.32
C ASP A 307 -8.69 1.34 14.56
N TYR A 308 -9.03 0.22 13.93
CA TYR A 308 -10.24 0.05 13.12
C TYR A 308 -11.53 0.20 13.93
N SER A 309 -11.47 0.03 15.25
CA SER A 309 -12.67 0.07 16.10
C SER A 309 -12.92 1.45 16.71
N ARG A 310 -11.92 2.31 16.74
CA ARG A 310 -11.98 3.62 17.43
C ARG A 310 -11.70 4.80 16.53
N HIS A 311 -10.89 4.59 15.47
CA HIS A 311 -10.50 5.64 14.54
C HIS A 311 -11.38 5.60 13.30
N TRP A 312 -11.65 6.78 12.76
CA TRP A 312 -12.43 6.89 11.53
C TRP A 312 -12.09 8.20 10.81
N LEU A 313 -12.42 8.22 9.54
CA LEU A 313 -12.26 9.38 8.67
C LEU A 313 -13.55 9.50 7.85
N ARG A 314 -14.15 10.68 7.88
CA ARG A 314 -15.36 10.96 7.13
C ARG A 314 -15.13 12.15 6.21
N ILE A 315 -15.51 12.01 4.96
CA ILE A 315 -15.54 13.11 4.01
C ILE A 315 -16.95 13.70 4.11
N ASP A 316 -17.01 14.94 4.50
CA ASP A 316 -18.29 15.63 4.73
C ASP A 316 -18.74 16.24 3.40
N ASP A 317 -19.96 15.92 2.94
CA ASP A 317 -20.53 16.43 1.67
C ASP A 317 -21.01 17.87 1.79
#